data_0afb6a13182c12af529ae07d272a6014
#
_entry.id   0afb6a13182c12af529ae07d272a6014
#
_cell.length_a   1.000
_cell.length_b   1.000
_cell.length_c   1.000
_cell.angle_alpha   90.00
_cell.angle_beta   90.00
_cell.angle_gamma   90.00
#
_symmetry.space_group_name_H-M   'P 1'
#
loop_
_entity.id
_entity.type
_entity.pdbx_description
1 polymer ?
#
loop_
_entity_poly.entity_id
_entity_poly.type
_entity_poly.pdbx_seq_one_letter_code
_entity_poly.pdbx_strand_id
1 'polypeptide(L)'
;MKQIQHELIMPNEDLPFKMFIFEGREGNYIREKHWHRSIEIFAVFQGTLEFYLNDQEYLLGCGDFIIVNSNEVHSIHAPKENMTVVLQMSLDMFEKYYTGDQFICFAHAPQAQDEQLMEMICEMYMVYSDKKCGYDLKIQSLFYDMLYLSLIHISEPTRPIS
;
A
#
# COMPACT_ATOMS: atom_id res chain seq x y z
N MET A 1 21.28 -19.77 -1.43
CA MET A 1 20.00 -19.43 -0.84
C MET A 1 19.07 -18.96 -1.96
N LYS A 2 18.05 -19.74 -2.27
CA LYS A 2 17.10 -19.35 -3.29
C LYS A 2 16.32 -18.15 -2.78
N GLN A 3 16.52 -17.00 -3.42
CA GLN A 3 15.59 -15.90 -3.27
C GLN A 3 14.24 -16.37 -3.79
N ILE A 4 13.25 -16.37 -2.92
CA ILE A 4 11.91 -16.65 -3.35
C ILE A 4 11.45 -15.41 -4.10
N GLN A 5 11.34 -15.56 -5.40
CA GLN A 5 10.64 -14.58 -6.18
C GLN A 5 9.15 -14.77 -5.89
N HIS A 6 8.56 -13.83 -5.18
CA HIS A 6 7.11 -13.81 -5.15
C HIS A 6 6.60 -13.53 -6.56
N GLU A 7 5.54 -14.20 -6.93
CA GLU A 7 4.89 -13.92 -8.19
C GLU A 7 4.25 -12.53 -8.12
N LEU A 8 4.90 -11.58 -8.77
CA LEU A 8 4.26 -10.31 -9.05
C LEU A 8 3.08 -10.58 -9.96
N ILE A 9 1.89 -10.32 -9.47
CA ILE A 9 0.74 -10.20 -10.34
C ILE A 9 1.05 -9.02 -11.26
N MET A 10 0.92 -9.26 -12.55
CA MET A 10 1.20 -8.27 -13.58
C MET A 10 0.52 -6.93 -13.27
N PRO A 11 1.16 -5.81 -13.58
CA PRO A 11 0.54 -4.50 -13.42
C PRO A 11 -0.83 -4.48 -14.07
N ASN A 12 -1.77 -3.86 -13.40
CA ASN A 12 -3.13 -3.77 -13.90
C ASN A 12 -3.21 -2.77 -15.05
N GLU A 13 -3.24 -3.24 -16.27
CA GLU A 13 -3.40 -2.38 -17.45
C GLU A 13 -4.77 -1.70 -17.48
N ASP A 14 -5.74 -2.34 -16.84
CA ASP A 14 -7.13 -1.92 -16.81
C ASP A 14 -7.45 -0.97 -15.64
N LEU A 15 -6.49 -0.65 -14.79
CA LEU A 15 -6.68 0.22 -13.62
C LEU A 15 -5.71 1.40 -13.64
N PRO A 16 -6.11 2.54 -13.07
CA PRO A 16 -5.21 3.70 -12.98
C PRO A 16 -4.12 3.56 -11.91
N PHE A 17 -4.09 2.46 -11.19
CA PHE A 17 -3.11 2.14 -10.17
C PHE A 17 -2.72 0.67 -10.27
N LYS A 18 -1.68 0.29 -9.57
CA LYS A 18 -1.23 -1.11 -9.51
C LYS A 18 -1.75 -1.75 -8.24
N MET A 19 -2.30 -2.95 -8.38
CA MET A 19 -2.70 -3.78 -7.26
C MET A 19 -2.15 -5.19 -7.48
N PHE A 20 -1.43 -5.71 -6.49
CA PHE A 20 -0.89 -7.06 -6.57
C PHE A 20 -0.82 -7.69 -5.20
N ILE A 21 -0.71 -9.02 -5.18
CA ILE A 21 -0.53 -9.77 -3.96
C ILE A 21 0.92 -10.13 -3.80
N PHE A 22 1.39 -9.97 -2.59
CA PHE A 22 2.67 -10.43 -2.13
C PHE A 22 2.41 -11.63 -1.21
N GLU A 23 2.94 -12.79 -1.58
CA GLU A 23 2.84 -14.01 -0.77
C GLU A 23 4.23 -14.59 -0.53
N GLY A 24 4.63 -14.68 0.72
CA GLY A 24 5.84 -15.37 1.09
C GLY A 24 5.56 -16.84 1.37
N ARG A 25 5.34 -17.64 0.34
CA ARG A 25 4.91 -19.03 0.51
C ARG A 25 5.93 -19.92 1.16
N GLU A 26 7.22 -19.69 0.92
CA GLU A 26 8.30 -20.52 1.46
C GLU A 26 9.07 -19.81 2.57
N GLY A 27 8.60 -18.65 2.98
CA GLY A 27 9.32 -17.82 3.94
C GLY A 27 10.59 -17.20 3.35
N ASN A 28 11.15 -16.25 4.04
CA ASN A 28 12.45 -15.66 3.71
C ASN A 28 12.52 -14.87 2.39
N TYR A 29 11.51 -14.07 2.12
CA TYR A 29 11.59 -13.08 1.06
C TYR A 29 12.24 -11.80 1.57
N ILE A 30 13.19 -11.28 0.81
CA ILE A 30 13.88 -10.03 1.11
C ILE A 30 13.80 -9.13 -0.10
N ARG A 31 13.28 -7.93 0.11
CA ARG A 31 13.39 -6.87 -0.88
C ARG A 31 14.28 -5.78 -0.29
N GLU A 32 15.39 -5.52 -0.97
CA GLU A 32 16.38 -4.57 -0.50
C GLU A 32 15.86 -3.14 -0.49
N LYS A 33 16.57 -2.27 0.21
CA LYS A 33 16.25 -0.85 0.31
C LYS A 33 16.12 -0.23 -1.06
N HIS A 34 15.02 0.45 -1.29
CA HIS A 34 14.76 1.17 -2.52
C HIS A 34 13.85 2.36 -2.25
N TRP A 35 13.73 3.22 -3.22
CA TRP A 35 12.80 4.35 -3.18
C TRP A 35 12.20 4.56 -4.57
N HIS A 36 11.04 5.21 -4.62
CA HIS A 36 10.37 5.52 -5.88
C HIS A 36 9.44 6.71 -5.70
N ARG A 37 8.92 7.21 -6.81
CA ARG A 37 8.00 8.35 -6.84
C ARG A 37 6.53 7.96 -6.75
N SER A 38 6.24 6.84 -6.18
CA SER A 38 4.86 6.41 -5.97
C SER A 38 4.58 6.31 -4.48
N ILE A 39 3.29 6.30 -4.17
CA ILE A 39 2.81 5.99 -2.83
C ILE A 39 2.40 4.54 -2.84
N GLU A 40 2.80 3.79 -1.82
CA GLU A 40 2.44 2.39 -1.68
C GLU A 40 1.70 2.14 -0.38
N ILE A 41 0.72 1.26 -0.43
CA ILE A 41 0.05 0.74 0.76
C ILE A 41 0.30 -0.76 0.80
N PHE A 42 0.82 -1.24 1.92
CA PHE A 42 1.00 -2.67 2.20
C PHE A 42 0.01 -3.07 3.27
N ALA A 43 -0.97 -3.88 2.92
CA ALA A 43 -2.03 -4.32 3.84
C ALA A 43 -1.90 -5.83 4.07
N VAL A 44 -1.62 -6.23 5.30
CA VAL A 44 -1.38 -7.63 5.66
C VAL A 44 -2.69 -8.28 6.06
N PHE A 45 -3.08 -9.33 5.34
CA PHE A 45 -4.31 -10.09 5.61
C PHE A 45 -4.05 -11.42 6.30
N GLN A 46 -2.86 -11.98 6.12
CA GLN A 46 -2.46 -13.23 6.77
C GLN A 46 -0.98 -13.19 7.09
N GLY A 47 -0.61 -13.79 8.21
CA GLY A 47 0.79 -13.91 8.58
C GLY A 47 1.41 -12.62 9.08
N THR A 48 2.71 -12.51 8.90
CA THR A 48 3.51 -11.38 9.38
C THR A 48 4.50 -10.92 8.33
N LEU A 49 4.86 -9.65 8.40
CA LEU A 49 5.78 -9.01 7.49
C LEU A 49 6.68 -8.06 8.28
N GLU A 50 7.99 -8.23 8.17
CA GLU A 50 8.94 -7.27 8.70
C GLU A 50 9.18 -6.17 7.68
N PHE A 51 8.93 -4.94 8.08
CA PHE A 51 9.01 -3.79 7.21
C PHE A 51 9.98 -2.76 7.79
N TYR A 52 10.88 -2.29 6.98
CA TYR A 52 11.84 -1.25 7.37
C TYR A 52 11.52 0.02 6.60
N LEU A 53 11.29 1.08 7.31
CA LEU A 53 10.95 2.38 6.73
C LEU A 53 11.81 3.44 7.40
N ASN A 54 12.63 4.12 6.61
CA ASN A 54 13.52 5.17 7.10
C ASN A 54 14.31 4.74 8.33
N ASP A 55 14.93 3.55 8.26
CA ASP A 55 15.77 2.96 9.31
C ASP A 55 15.01 2.53 10.58
N GLN A 56 13.69 2.52 10.55
CA GLN A 56 12.88 1.96 11.62
C GLN A 56 12.24 0.65 11.19
N GLU A 57 12.18 -0.28 12.12
CA GLU A 57 11.57 -1.59 11.89
C GLU A 57 10.13 -1.61 12.38
N TYR A 58 9.25 -2.18 11.56
CA TYR A 58 7.85 -2.40 11.90
C TYR A 58 7.50 -3.85 11.64
N LEU A 59 6.95 -4.52 12.64
CA LEU A 59 6.41 -5.87 12.45
C LEU A 59 4.91 -5.75 12.18
N LEU A 60 4.52 -6.04 10.94
CA LEU A 60 3.14 -6.00 10.52
C LEU A 60 2.51 -7.37 10.70
N GLY A 61 1.37 -7.42 11.35
CA GLY A 61 0.56 -8.62 11.49
C GLY A 61 -0.77 -8.49 10.75
N CYS A 62 -1.59 -9.53 10.82
CA CYS A 62 -2.91 -9.53 10.21
C CYS A 62 -3.73 -8.33 10.68
N GLY A 63 -4.27 -7.56 9.76
CA GLY A 63 -5.03 -6.35 10.03
C GLY A 63 -4.21 -5.06 10.03
N ASP A 64 -2.88 -5.16 9.99
CA ASP A 64 -2.01 -4.00 9.94
C ASP A 64 -1.80 -3.56 8.49
N PHE A 65 -1.61 -2.26 8.32
CA PHE A 65 -1.13 -1.72 7.06
C PHE A 65 -0.04 -0.68 7.32
N ILE A 66 0.75 -0.43 6.30
CA ILE A 66 1.75 0.63 6.30
C ILE A 66 1.66 1.39 4.99
N ILE A 67 1.77 2.71 5.08
CA ILE A 67 1.78 3.59 3.91
C ILE A 67 3.19 4.11 3.73
N VAL A 68 3.73 3.90 2.54
CA VAL A 68 5.04 4.41 2.15
C VAL A 68 4.82 5.60 1.24
N ASN A 69 5.22 6.76 1.70
CA ASN A 69 5.14 7.98 0.92
C ASN A 69 6.25 8.02 -0.14
N SER A 70 6.08 8.89 -1.12
CA SER A 70 7.09 9.11 -2.13
C SER A 70 8.43 9.48 -1.52
N ASN A 71 9.49 8.90 -2.06
CA ASN A 71 10.88 9.12 -1.66
C ASN A 71 11.26 8.57 -0.27
N GLU A 72 10.39 7.82 0.38
CA GLU A 72 10.76 7.11 1.59
C GLU A 72 11.52 5.83 1.24
N VAL A 73 12.67 5.64 1.88
CA VAL A 73 13.47 4.42 1.69
C VAL A 73 12.88 3.30 2.51
N HIS A 74 12.61 2.18 1.87
CA HIS A 74 12.00 1.04 2.54
C HIS A 74 12.57 -0.29 2.04
N SER A 75 12.42 -1.30 2.88
CA SER A 75 12.77 -2.68 2.56
C SER A 75 11.81 -3.63 3.28
N ILE A 76 11.72 -4.84 2.76
CA ILE A 76 10.78 -5.84 3.27
C ILE A 76 11.55 -7.13 3.51
N HIS A 77 11.25 -7.77 4.65
CA HIS A 77 11.72 -9.10 4.96
C HIS A 77 10.52 -9.94 5.42
N ALA A 78 10.29 -11.04 4.74
CA ALA A 78 9.20 -11.96 5.06
C ALA A 78 9.79 -13.33 5.42
N PRO A 79 10.19 -13.55 6.67
CA PRO A 79 10.76 -14.83 7.10
C PRO A 79 9.72 -15.94 7.20
N LYS A 80 8.45 -15.58 7.19
CA LYS A 80 7.31 -16.50 7.29
C LYS A 80 6.31 -16.22 6.19
N GLU A 81 5.42 -17.17 5.99
CA GLU A 81 4.32 -16.98 5.05
C GLU A 81 3.46 -15.78 5.42
N ASN A 82 3.04 -15.06 4.42
CA ASN A 82 2.14 -13.95 4.58
C ASN A 82 1.28 -13.79 3.33
N MET A 83 0.20 -13.05 3.47
CA MET A 83 -0.61 -12.59 2.36
C MET A 83 -0.80 -11.10 2.53
N THR A 84 -0.21 -10.34 1.64
CA THR A 84 -0.23 -8.88 1.68
C THR A 84 -0.74 -8.36 0.34
N VAL A 85 -1.73 -7.48 0.39
CA VAL A 85 -2.16 -6.73 -0.79
C VAL A 85 -1.37 -5.45 -0.87
N VAL A 86 -0.79 -5.20 -2.03
CA VAL A 86 -0.02 -3.98 -2.27
C VAL A 86 -0.73 -3.12 -3.29
N LEU A 87 -0.96 -1.87 -2.94
CA LEU A 87 -1.46 -0.84 -3.84
C LEU A 87 -0.33 0.14 -4.12
N GLN A 88 -0.09 0.41 -5.39
CA GLN A 88 0.94 1.37 -5.80
C GLN A 88 0.30 2.45 -6.66
N MET A 89 0.43 3.69 -6.23
CA MET A 89 -0.22 4.84 -6.83
C MET A 89 0.82 5.84 -7.31
N SER A 90 0.69 6.27 -8.56
CA SER A 90 1.57 7.32 -9.09
C SER A 90 1.27 8.67 -8.42
N LEU A 91 2.31 9.45 -8.17
CA LEU A 91 2.15 10.81 -7.67
C LEU A 91 1.32 11.69 -8.60
N ASP A 92 1.33 11.40 -9.89
CA ASP A 92 0.59 12.19 -10.89
C ASP A 92 -0.92 12.20 -10.60
N MET A 93 -1.43 11.16 -9.95
CA MET A 93 -2.83 11.10 -9.55
C MET A 93 -3.22 12.21 -8.56
N PHE A 94 -2.24 12.72 -7.84
CA PHE A 94 -2.43 13.69 -6.77
C PHE A 94 -1.96 15.10 -7.15
N GLU A 95 -1.57 15.30 -8.41
CA GLU A 95 -0.98 16.55 -8.89
C GLU A 95 -1.82 17.77 -8.57
N LYS A 96 -3.12 17.66 -8.72
CA LYS A 96 -4.04 18.76 -8.42
C LYS A 96 -4.10 19.18 -6.95
N TYR A 97 -3.58 18.34 -6.06
CA TYR A 97 -3.54 18.63 -4.63
C TYR A 97 -2.18 19.19 -4.19
N TYR A 98 -1.24 19.27 -5.12
CA TYR A 98 0.04 19.92 -4.86
C TYR A 98 -0.10 21.41 -5.16
N THR A 99 -0.13 22.21 -4.12
CA THR A 99 -0.17 23.67 -4.27
C THR A 99 1.02 24.27 -3.53
N GLY A 100 1.97 24.80 -4.30
CA GLY A 100 3.16 25.44 -3.73
C GLY A 100 4.02 24.49 -2.92
N ASP A 101 4.27 24.80 -1.66
CA ASP A 101 5.11 23.99 -0.76
C ASP A 101 4.34 22.88 -0.04
N GLN A 102 3.09 22.65 -0.42
CA GLN A 102 2.25 21.67 0.26
C GLN A 102 2.32 20.32 -0.43
N PHE A 103 2.81 19.33 0.30
CA PHE A 103 2.80 17.93 -0.12
C PHE A 103 1.66 17.21 0.57
N ILE A 104 0.94 16.38 -0.18
CA ILE A 104 0.04 15.44 0.44
C ILE A 104 0.89 14.30 0.99
N CYS A 105 1.09 14.32 2.27
CA CYS A 105 1.62 13.18 3.00
C CYS A 105 0.45 12.47 3.66
N PHE A 106 0.40 11.17 3.47
CA PHE A 106 -0.53 10.36 4.24
C PHE A 106 -0.07 10.39 5.70
N ALA A 107 -0.85 11.04 6.56
CA ALA A 107 -0.49 11.28 7.94
C ALA A 107 -0.90 10.16 8.89
N HIS A 108 -0.99 8.93 8.38
CA HIS A 108 -1.12 7.80 9.28
C HIS A 108 0.19 7.57 10.01
N ALA A 109 0.10 7.10 11.25
CA ALA A 109 1.25 6.47 11.87
C ALA A 109 1.78 5.42 10.88
N PRO A 110 3.10 5.23 10.78
CA PRO A 110 3.63 4.30 9.80
C PRO A 110 2.93 2.95 9.86
N GLN A 111 2.79 2.36 11.03
CA GLN A 111 1.98 1.17 11.23
C GLN A 111 0.63 1.56 11.83
N ALA A 112 -0.46 1.17 11.18
CA ALA A 112 -1.79 1.52 11.62
C ALA A 112 -2.77 0.36 11.43
N GLN A 113 -3.88 0.44 12.14
CA GLN A 113 -5.02 -0.43 11.98
C GLN A 113 -6.24 0.43 11.69
N ASP A 114 -6.95 0.09 10.62
CA ASP A 114 -8.19 0.73 10.22
C ASP A 114 -9.03 -0.34 9.53
N GLU A 115 -10.03 -0.84 10.24
CA GLU A 115 -10.89 -1.91 9.73
C GLU A 115 -11.59 -1.52 8.45
N GLN A 116 -12.06 -0.28 8.34
CA GLN A 116 -12.77 0.18 7.15
C GLN A 116 -11.85 0.20 5.93
N LEU A 117 -10.63 0.70 6.10
CA LEU A 117 -9.62 0.69 5.04
C LEU A 117 -9.31 -0.73 4.61
N MET A 118 -9.08 -1.62 5.56
CA MET A 118 -8.75 -3.01 5.29
C MET A 118 -9.89 -3.74 4.57
N GLU A 119 -11.14 -3.49 4.98
CA GLU A 119 -12.30 -4.07 4.30
C GLU A 119 -12.41 -3.60 2.86
N MET A 120 -12.16 -2.32 2.58
CA MET A 120 -12.17 -1.78 1.23
C MET A 120 -11.10 -2.42 0.36
N ILE A 121 -9.90 -2.57 0.88
CA ILE A 121 -8.79 -3.21 0.15
C ILE A 121 -9.12 -4.69 -0.12
N CYS A 122 -9.67 -5.37 0.86
CA CYS A 122 -10.09 -6.77 0.70
C CYS A 122 -11.15 -6.90 -0.39
N GLU A 123 -12.16 -6.03 -0.38
CA GLU A 123 -13.20 -6.04 -1.40
C GLU A 123 -12.64 -5.74 -2.79
N MET A 124 -11.74 -4.77 -2.90
CA MET A 124 -11.06 -4.49 -4.17
C MET A 124 -10.36 -5.74 -4.72
N TYR A 125 -9.66 -6.45 -3.85
CA TYR A 125 -8.99 -7.67 -4.25
C TYR A 125 -9.96 -8.76 -4.69
N MET A 126 -11.04 -8.97 -3.95
CA MET A 126 -12.06 -9.97 -4.27
C MET A 126 -12.73 -9.67 -5.62
N VAL A 127 -13.09 -8.41 -5.84
CA VAL A 127 -13.70 -7.96 -7.09
C VAL A 127 -12.73 -8.16 -8.27
N TYR A 128 -11.46 -7.86 -8.06
CA TYR A 128 -10.44 -8.07 -9.09
C TYR A 128 -10.24 -9.54 -9.42
N SER A 129 -10.25 -10.40 -8.40
CA SER A 129 -10.10 -11.84 -8.58
C SER A 129 -11.25 -12.46 -9.36
N ASP A 130 -12.47 -12.01 -9.12
CA ASP A 130 -13.67 -12.52 -9.79
C ASP A 130 -13.81 -12.00 -11.22
N LYS A 131 -13.38 -10.80 -11.49
CA LYS A 131 -13.43 -10.13 -12.81
C LYS A 131 -14.78 -10.23 -13.52
N LYS A 132 -15.85 -10.02 -12.77
CA LYS A 132 -17.19 -9.93 -13.34
C LYS A 132 -17.31 -8.67 -14.19
N CYS A 133 -18.32 -8.62 -15.08
CA CYS A 133 -18.55 -7.45 -15.90
C CYS A 133 -18.63 -6.18 -15.04
N GLY A 134 -17.86 -5.16 -15.41
CA GLY A 134 -17.81 -3.90 -14.68
C GLY A 134 -16.91 -3.91 -13.44
N TYR A 135 -16.08 -4.93 -13.25
CA TYR A 135 -15.19 -5.03 -12.10
C TYR A 135 -14.24 -3.83 -11.98
N ASP A 136 -13.77 -3.33 -13.09
CA ASP A 136 -12.88 -2.17 -13.14
C ASP A 136 -13.54 -0.91 -12.58
N LEU A 137 -14.82 -0.71 -12.89
CA LEU A 137 -15.59 0.41 -12.35
C LEU A 137 -15.78 0.28 -10.84
N LYS A 138 -16.10 -0.94 -10.38
CA LYS A 138 -16.29 -1.20 -8.95
C LYS A 138 -15.00 -0.98 -8.17
N ILE A 139 -13.89 -1.47 -8.69
CA ILE A 139 -12.59 -1.29 -8.04
C ILE A 139 -12.22 0.18 -7.97
N GLN A 140 -12.43 0.94 -9.05
CA GLN A 140 -12.14 2.37 -9.06
C GLN A 140 -13.02 3.13 -8.06
N SER A 141 -14.29 2.75 -7.94
CA SER A 141 -15.18 3.33 -6.94
C SER A 141 -14.66 3.10 -5.53
N LEU A 142 -14.29 1.87 -5.19
CA LEU A 142 -13.71 1.54 -3.89
C LEU A 142 -12.39 2.28 -3.66
N PHE A 143 -11.58 2.37 -4.68
CA PHE A 143 -10.29 3.05 -4.61
C PHE A 143 -10.45 4.54 -4.31
N TYR A 144 -11.36 5.21 -5.00
CA TYR A 144 -11.60 6.64 -4.75
C TYR A 144 -12.24 6.88 -3.38
N ASP A 145 -13.12 6.01 -2.92
CA ASP A 145 -13.66 6.07 -1.57
C ASP A 145 -12.55 5.91 -0.53
N MET A 146 -11.66 4.97 -0.75
CA MET A 146 -10.51 4.74 0.12
C MET A 146 -9.61 5.98 0.18
N LEU A 147 -9.32 6.57 -0.96
CA LEU A 147 -8.54 7.80 -1.02
C LEU A 147 -9.23 8.95 -0.29
N TYR A 148 -10.53 9.09 -0.48
CA TYR A 148 -11.29 10.12 0.20
C TYR A 148 -11.20 9.99 1.72
N LEU A 149 -11.38 8.78 2.23
CA LEU A 149 -11.26 8.50 3.66
C LEU A 149 -9.84 8.74 4.17
N SER A 150 -8.85 8.30 3.40
CA SER A 150 -7.45 8.51 3.73
C SER A 150 -7.07 9.98 3.67
N LEU A 151 -7.58 10.72 2.68
CA LEU A 151 -7.33 12.16 2.53
C LEU A 151 -7.98 12.98 3.64
N ILE A 152 -9.10 12.55 4.18
CA ILE A 152 -9.71 13.19 5.34
C ILE A 152 -8.83 12.98 6.58
N HIS A 153 -8.25 11.80 6.70
CA HIS A 153 -7.29 11.48 7.76
C HIS A 153 -5.89 12.01 7.45
N ILE A 154 -5.59 12.25 6.19
CA ILE A 154 -4.42 12.98 5.76
C ILE A 154 -4.71 14.45 6.00
N SER A 155 -4.72 14.66 7.20
CA SER A 155 -4.78 15.97 7.73
C SER A 155 -4.04 16.99 6.94
N GLU A 156 -4.58 18.13 7.00
CA GLU A 156 -3.88 19.36 6.77
C GLU A 156 -2.38 19.20 6.98
N PRO A 157 -1.58 19.70 6.03
CA PRO A 157 -0.14 19.68 6.19
C PRO A 157 0.19 20.18 7.58
N THR A 158 1.04 19.43 8.27
CA THR A 158 1.51 19.84 9.59
C THR A 158 1.89 21.29 9.52
N ARG A 159 1.02 22.13 10.05
CA ARG A 159 1.36 23.53 10.19
C ARG A 159 2.65 23.60 11.01
N PRO A 160 3.66 24.30 10.52
CA PRO A 160 4.82 24.51 11.36
C PRO A 160 4.32 25.09 12.66
N ILE A 161 4.67 24.45 13.72
CA ILE A 161 4.41 24.95 15.07
C ILE A 161 5.12 26.30 15.15
N SER A 162 4.33 27.32 15.12
CA SER A 162 4.87 28.67 15.31
C SER A 162 5.28 28.84 16.76
#